data_c6d73f887defc0e3b2d11032eb86252c
#
_entry.id   c6d73f887defc0e3b2d11032eb86252c
#
_cell.length_a   1.000
_cell.length_b   1.000
_cell.length_c   1.000
_cell.angle_alpha   90.00
_cell.angle_beta   90.00
_cell.angle_gamma   90.00
#
_symmetry.space_group_name_H-M   'P 1'
#
loop_
_entity.id
_entity.type
_entity.pdbx_description
1 polymer ?
#
loop_
_entity_poly.entity_id
_entity_poly.type
_entity_poly.pdbx_seq_one_letter_code
_entity_poly.pdbx_strand_id
1 'polypeptide(L)'
;MFTKTLPSLLAAVALLAPAATADILVKDGETIAFMGDSITQAGNKPNGYCSLVIKGLEANGLKVNKIPAGKSGNKSNNMLARLDEAVISKKPQWMTLSCGVNDVWHFKLILGKRTFEGIGIEDYKKNITEILDKCQKAGIKVVVLTSTMIGEDASKELNQDMIPYNDFLRAIAKERKLPLADLNAEMQAQLKTIPDVPGKPGNFGKFFYGGDVKNKLTTDGCHMNAEGNKMMARGVLRAFGLSDEQLAKAEASW
;
A
#
# COMPACT_ATOMS: atom_id res chain seq x y z
N MET A 1 -63.18 -42.42 -20.59
CA MET A 1 -61.76 -42.78 -20.36
C MET A 1 -60.90 -41.58 -20.62
N PHE A 2 -60.57 -40.83 -19.57
CA PHE A 2 -59.71 -39.61 -19.68
C PHE A 2 -58.34 -39.95 -19.17
N THR A 3 -57.37 -39.97 -20.07
CA THR A 3 -55.94 -40.10 -19.74
C THR A 3 -55.36 -38.76 -19.33
N LYS A 4 -54.95 -38.62 -18.06
CA LYS A 4 -54.22 -37.47 -17.56
C LYS A 4 -52.74 -37.68 -17.86
N THR A 5 -52.17 -36.81 -18.69
CA THR A 5 -50.71 -36.69 -18.88
C THR A 5 -50.12 -35.77 -17.81
N LEU A 6 -49.20 -36.30 -17.00
CA LEU A 6 -48.37 -35.53 -16.08
C LEU A 6 -47.25 -34.78 -16.88
N PRO A 7 -46.98 -33.52 -16.57
CA PRO A 7 -45.79 -32.85 -17.12
C PRO A 7 -44.52 -33.24 -16.35
N SER A 8 -43.54 -33.72 -17.09
CA SER A 8 -42.20 -33.97 -16.56
C SER A 8 -41.47 -32.66 -16.27
N LEU A 9 -41.14 -32.41 -15.00
CA LEU A 9 -40.31 -31.32 -14.58
C LEU A 9 -38.82 -31.67 -14.86
N LEU A 10 -38.22 -31.09 -15.90
CA LEU A 10 -36.78 -31.13 -16.08
C LEU A 10 -36.16 -30.11 -15.14
N ALA A 11 -35.49 -30.60 -14.10
CA ALA A 11 -34.61 -29.79 -13.24
C ALA A 11 -33.30 -29.45 -13.99
N ALA A 12 -33.14 -28.19 -14.40
CA ALA A 12 -31.88 -27.72 -14.95
C ALA A 12 -30.86 -27.56 -13.81
N VAL A 13 -29.88 -28.46 -13.75
CA VAL A 13 -28.71 -28.32 -12.89
C VAL A 13 -27.79 -27.28 -13.54
N ALA A 14 -27.79 -26.05 -13.02
CA ALA A 14 -26.82 -25.06 -13.39
C ALA A 14 -25.44 -25.46 -12.81
N LEU A 15 -24.57 -25.94 -13.67
CA LEU A 15 -23.14 -26.10 -13.35
C LEU A 15 -22.56 -24.68 -13.14
N LEU A 16 -22.38 -24.30 -11.89
CA LEU A 16 -21.53 -23.14 -11.54
C LEU A 16 -20.09 -23.48 -11.98
N ALA A 17 -19.65 -22.86 -13.06
CA ALA A 17 -18.22 -22.88 -13.42
C ALA A 17 -17.41 -22.33 -12.24
N PRO A 18 -16.30 -23.01 -11.84
CA PRO A 18 -15.44 -22.45 -10.80
C PRO A 18 -14.95 -21.07 -11.26
N ALA A 19 -15.14 -20.06 -10.40
CA ALA A 19 -14.56 -18.76 -10.63
C ALA A 19 -13.06 -18.93 -10.86
N ALA A 20 -12.55 -18.44 -11.98
CA ALA A 20 -11.12 -18.52 -12.27
C ALA A 20 -10.40 -17.80 -11.11
N THR A 21 -9.67 -18.57 -10.32
CA THR A 21 -8.80 -18.01 -9.28
C THR A 21 -7.77 -17.16 -9.99
N ALA A 22 -7.82 -15.83 -9.77
CA ALA A 22 -6.79 -14.96 -10.31
C ALA A 22 -5.42 -15.46 -9.80
N ASP A 23 -4.49 -15.70 -10.73
CA ASP A 23 -3.16 -16.16 -10.36
C ASP A 23 -2.44 -15.07 -9.57
N ILE A 24 -1.91 -15.44 -8.41
CA ILE A 24 -1.04 -14.55 -7.64
C ILE A 24 0.17 -14.19 -8.52
N LEU A 25 0.45 -12.91 -8.66
CA LEU A 25 1.49 -12.40 -9.56
C LEU A 25 2.90 -12.79 -9.10
N VAL A 26 3.12 -12.84 -7.78
CA VAL A 26 4.38 -13.29 -7.16
C VAL A 26 4.46 -14.82 -7.23
N LYS A 27 5.66 -15.34 -7.52
CA LYS A 27 5.90 -16.78 -7.58
C LYS A 27 6.72 -17.26 -6.39
N ASP A 28 6.65 -18.55 -6.12
CA ASP A 28 7.45 -19.20 -5.08
C ASP A 28 8.95 -18.95 -5.31
N GLY A 29 9.69 -18.66 -4.26
CA GLY A 29 11.12 -18.34 -4.31
C GLY A 29 11.47 -16.91 -4.74
N GLU A 30 10.51 -16.10 -5.25
CA GLU A 30 10.78 -14.73 -5.65
C GLU A 30 11.12 -13.82 -4.44
N THR A 31 11.78 -12.71 -4.74
CA THR A 31 12.20 -11.69 -3.77
C THR A 31 11.43 -10.40 -4.01
N ILE A 32 10.90 -9.83 -2.93
CA ILE A 32 10.20 -8.54 -2.92
C ILE A 32 11.03 -7.51 -2.16
N ALA A 33 11.42 -6.42 -2.82
CA ALA A 33 11.99 -5.25 -2.16
C ALA A 33 10.88 -4.28 -1.75
N PHE A 34 10.89 -3.83 -0.50
CA PHE A 34 9.94 -2.85 0.02
C PHE A 34 10.63 -1.49 0.11
N MET A 35 10.50 -0.68 -0.97
CA MET A 35 11.05 0.68 -1.04
C MET A 35 10.06 1.68 -0.45
N GLY A 36 10.55 2.55 0.44
CA GLY A 36 9.72 3.59 1.05
C GLY A 36 10.44 4.41 2.10
N ASP A 37 9.65 5.10 2.89
CA ASP A 37 10.06 5.99 3.99
C ASP A 37 9.99 5.31 5.38
N SER A 38 9.67 6.09 6.44
CA SER A 38 9.52 5.60 7.82
C SER A 38 8.37 4.63 7.99
N ILE A 39 7.28 4.78 7.23
CA ILE A 39 6.13 3.88 7.26
C ILE A 39 6.58 2.49 6.80
N THR A 40 7.33 2.42 5.70
CA THR A 40 7.90 1.17 5.18
C THR A 40 9.01 0.64 6.07
N GLN A 41 9.85 1.51 6.64
CA GLN A 41 10.87 1.09 7.60
C GLN A 41 10.25 0.41 8.83
N ALA A 42 9.19 1.00 9.40
CA ALA A 42 8.42 0.39 10.48
C ALA A 42 7.67 -0.87 10.00
N GLY A 43 7.16 -0.85 8.79
CA GLY A 43 6.48 -1.97 8.13
C GLY A 43 7.33 -3.24 8.02
N ASN A 44 8.66 -3.12 8.04
CA ASN A 44 9.57 -4.27 8.01
C ASN A 44 9.79 -4.94 9.38
N LYS A 45 9.32 -4.31 10.48
CA LYS A 45 9.34 -4.92 11.81
C LYS A 45 8.31 -6.07 11.92
N PRO A 46 8.39 -6.95 12.93
CA PRO A 46 7.34 -7.91 13.20
C PRO A 46 5.96 -7.21 13.29
N ASN A 47 4.95 -7.78 12.65
CA ASN A 47 3.58 -7.25 12.55
C ASN A 47 3.44 -5.91 11.79
N GLY A 48 4.50 -5.40 11.16
CA GLY A 48 4.42 -4.31 10.21
C GLY A 48 3.97 -4.80 8.82
N TYR A 49 3.40 -3.92 8.00
CA TYR A 49 2.73 -4.31 6.76
C TYR A 49 3.58 -5.14 5.79
N CYS A 50 4.87 -4.85 5.66
CA CYS A 50 5.77 -5.64 4.82
C CYS A 50 5.89 -7.08 5.32
N SER A 51 6.00 -7.26 6.63
CA SER A 51 6.07 -8.59 7.26
C SER A 51 4.74 -9.34 7.17
N LEU A 52 3.61 -8.62 7.29
CA LEU A 52 2.27 -9.20 7.10
C LEU A 52 2.03 -9.63 5.65
N VAL A 53 2.52 -8.87 4.65
CA VAL A 53 2.49 -9.27 3.24
C VAL A 53 3.23 -10.60 3.03
N ILE A 54 4.44 -10.74 3.58
CA ILE A 54 5.20 -11.98 3.47
C ILE A 54 4.45 -13.14 4.12
N LYS A 55 3.97 -12.98 5.37
CA LYS A 55 3.16 -14.00 6.05
C LYS A 55 1.91 -14.38 5.24
N GLY A 56 1.24 -13.40 4.65
CA GLY A 56 0.05 -13.64 3.84
C GLY A 56 0.34 -14.45 2.57
N LEU A 57 1.47 -14.21 1.90
CA LEU A 57 1.93 -15.02 0.77
C LEU A 57 2.31 -16.44 1.24
N GLU A 58 3.02 -16.57 2.36
CA GLU A 58 3.38 -17.88 2.95
C GLU A 58 2.14 -18.69 3.33
N ALA A 59 1.11 -18.06 3.92
CA ALA A 59 -0.16 -18.70 4.23
C ALA A 59 -0.85 -19.25 2.96
N ASN A 60 -0.59 -18.65 1.79
CA ASN A 60 -1.07 -19.11 0.50
C ASN A 60 -0.08 -20.05 -0.24
N GLY A 61 0.94 -20.56 0.46
CA GLY A 61 1.86 -21.56 -0.04
C GLY A 61 3.06 -21.02 -0.82
N LEU A 62 3.31 -19.70 -0.78
CA LEU A 62 4.41 -19.07 -1.49
C LEU A 62 5.52 -18.67 -0.50
N LYS A 63 6.70 -19.24 -0.62
CA LYS A 63 7.88 -18.82 0.12
C LYS A 63 8.56 -17.71 -0.64
N VAL A 64 8.57 -16.49 -0.07
CA VAL A 64 9.13 -15.32 -0.71
C VAL A 64 10.18 -14.65 0.19
N ASN A 65 11.20 -14.09 -0.43
CA ASN A 65 12.25 -13.37 0.27
C ASN A 65 11.90 -11.89 0.37
N LYS A 66 12.37 -11.25 1.44
CA LYS A 66 12.13 -9.82 1.69
C LYS A 66 13.43 -9.02 1.69
N ILE A 67 13.47 -7.91 0.93
CA ILE A 67 14.51 -6.90 1.02
C ILE A 67 13.93 -5.66 1.69
N PRO A 68 14.32 -5.33 2.94
CA PRO A 68 13.96 -4.08 3.57
C PRO A 68 14.67 -2.91 2.88
N ALA A 69 13.89 -1.98 2.32
CA ALA A 69 14.41 -0.79 1.66
C ALA A 69 13.65 0.50 2.10
N GLY A 70 12.97 0.46 3.26
CA GLY A 70 12.40 1.64 3.90
C GLY A 70 13.46 2.44 4.65
N LYS A 71 13.44 3.78 4.53
CA LYS A 71 14.33 4.69 5.26
C LYS A 71 13.58 5.93 5.70
N SER A 72 13.56 6.17 7.02
CA SER A 72 12.83 7.30 7.63
C SER A 72 13.18 8.63 6.99
N GLY A 73 12.16 9.47 6.78
CA GLY A 73 12.29 10.81 6.22
C GLY A 73 12.55 10.86 4.72
N ASN A 74 12.70 9.71 4.03
CA ASN A 74 12.95 9.71 2.60
C ASN A 74 11.78 10.28 1.80
N LYS A 75 12.12 11.08 0.81
CA LYS A 75 11.28 11.64 -0.24
C LYS A 75 11.62 10.98 -1.57
N SER A 76 10.88 11.31 -2.63
CA SER A 76 11.08 10.73 -3.96
C SER A 76 12.53 10.86 -4.48
N ASN A 77 13.15 12.04 -4.32
CA ASN A 77 14.53 12.27 -4.70
C ASN A 77 15.54 11.41 -3.91
N ASN A 78 15.30 11.21 -2.60
CA ASN A 78 16.16 10.36 -1.78
C ASN A 78 16.03 8.88 -2.17
N MET A 79 14.81 8.43 -2.48
CA MET A 79 14.56 7.07 -2.95
C MET A 79 15.24 6.81 -4.29
N LEU A 80 15.13 7.76 -5.24
CA LEU A 80 15.81 7.70 -6.52
C LEU A 80 17.34 7.61 -6.35
N ALA A 81 17.92 8.48 -5.52
CA ALA A 81 19.38 8.53 -5.30
C ALA A 81 19.96 7.23 -4.74
N ARG A 82 19.19 6.44 -3.97
CA ARG A 82 19.67 5.17 -3.38
C ARG A 82 19.08 3.92 -4.04
N LEU A 83 18.32 4.05 -5.11
CA LEU A 83 17.61 2.94 -5.75
C LEU A 83 18.56 1.81 -6.17
N ASP A 84 19.68 2.17 -6.79
CA ASP A 84 20.67 1.20 -7.29
C ASP A 84 21.25 0.35 -6.15
N GLU A 85 21.70 0.99 -5.06
CA GLU A 85 22.27 0.31 -3.90
C GLU A 85 21.21 -0.46 -3.10
N ALA A 86 20.07 0.19 -2.84
CA ALA A 86 19.06 -0.37 -1.94
C ALA A 86 18.25 -1.51 -2.56
N VAL A 87 18.08 -1.51 -3.89
CA VAL A 87 17.18 -2.44 -4.60
C VAL A 87 17.85 -3.09 -5.81
N ILE A 88 18.29 -2.32 -6.83
CA ILE A 88 18.64 -2.88 -8.14
C ILE A 88 19.83 -3.85 -8.03
N SER A 89 20.88 -3.51 -7.27
CA SER A 89 22.05 -4.37 -7.05
C SER A 89 21.70 -5.72 -6.42
N LYS A 90 20.56 -5.82 -5.73
CA LYS A 90 20.09 -7.04 -5.06
C LYS A 90 19.21 -7.92 -5.94
N LYS A 91 18.88 -7.44 -7.15
CA LYS A 91 18.18 -8.19 -8.19
C LYS A 91 16.86 -8.84 -7.72
N PRO A 92 15.94 -8.12 -7.01
CA PRO A 92 14.64 -8.67 -6.68
C PRO A 92 13.79 -8.82 -7.94
N GLN A 93 12.80 -9.69 -7.91
CA GLN A 93 11.81 -9.82 -8.98
C GLN A 93 10.74 -8.74 -8.87
N TRP A 94 10.46 -8.28 -7.64
CA TRP A 94 9.44 -7.30 -7.35
C TRP A 94 9.96 -6.17 -6.45
N MET A 95 9.39 -5.00 -6.65
CA MET A 95 9.52 -3.89 -5.71
C MET A 95 8.14 -3.29 -5.42
N THR A 96 7.81 -3.04 -4.15
CA THR A 96 6.73 -2.12 -3.80
C THR A 96 7.32 -0.72 -3.64
N LEU A 97 6.65 0.29 -4.18
CA LEU A 97 7.08 1.69 -4.09
C LEU A 97 6.04 2.49 -3.30
N SER A 98 6.38 2.88 -2.07
CA SER A 98 5.57 3.72 -1.18
C SER A 98 6.27 5.07 -1.00
N CYS A 99 5.76 6.13 -1.63
CA CYS A 99 6.40 7.44 -1.65
C CYS A 99 5.38 8.57 -1.76
N GLY A 100 5.62 9.71 -1.08
CA GLY A 100 4.84 10.93 -1.23
C GLY A 100 4.52 11.64 0.09
N VAL A 101 4.36 10.92 1.20
CA VAL A 101 4.04 11.52 2.51
C VAL A 101 5.05 12.63 2.88
N ASN A 102 6.34 12.33 2.82
CA ASN A 102 7.37 13.31 3.15
C ASN A 102 7.57 14.38 2.06
N ASP A 103 7.25 14.06 0.81
CA ASP A 103 7.29 15.01 -0.29
C ASP A 103 6.31 16.16 -0.05
N VAL A 104 5.10 15.85 0.45
CA VAL A 104 4.06 16.83 0.78
C VAL A 104 4.27 17.46 2.15
N TRP A 105 4.44 16.64 3.18
CA TRP A 105 4.46 17.07 4.57
C TRP A 105 5.63 18.02 4.89
N HIS A 106 6.80 17.80 4.32
CA HIS A 106 7.98 18.60 4.60
C HIS A 106 7.86 20.07 4.15
N PHE A 107 6.95 20.42 3.26
CA PHE A 107 6.69 21.83 2.94
C PHE A 107 6.16 22.66 4.12
N LYS A 108 5.55 22.00 5.09
CA LYS A 108 4.91 22.63 6.26
C LYS A 108 5.69 22.40 7.55
N LEU A 109 6.84 21.73 7.49
CA LEU A 109 7.59 21.35 8.66
C LEU A 109 8.71 22.36 8.97
N ILE A 110 8.55 23.10 10.07
CA ILE A 110 9.56 23.99 10.63
C ILE A 110 9.86 23.52 12.04
N LEU A 111 11.09 23.10 12.31
CA LEU A 111 11.57 22.68 13.62
C LEU A 111 12.67 23.63 14.11
N GLY A 112 12.30 24.60 14.94
CA GLY A 112 13.20 25.63 15.42
C GLY A 112 13.75 26.46 14.26
N LYS A 113 15.07 26.42 14.02
CA LYS A 113 15.73 27.09 12.89
C LYS A 113 15.84 26.23 11.63
N ARG A 114 15.36 24.98 11.67
CA ARG A 114 15.43 24.04 10.52
C ARG A 114 14.12 24.10 9.74
N THR A 115 14.23 24.48 8.47
CA THR A 115 13.17 24.34 7.49
C THR A 115 13.40 23.05 6.71
N PHE A 116 12.37 22.24 6.57
CA PHE A 116 12.39 21.05 5.75
C PHE A 116 11.72 21.40 4.42
N GLU A 117 12.34 21.02 3.32
CA GLU A 117 11.81 21.25 1.99
C GLU A 117 11.11 19.99 1.49
N GLY A 118 9.85 20.12 1.08
CA GLY A 118 9.12 19.10 0.34
C GLY A 118 9.66 18.95 -1.09
N ILE A 119 9.04 18.08 -1.86
CA ILE A 119 9.32 17.93 -3.30
C ILE A 119 8.07 18.35 -4.07
N GLY A 120 8.18 19.40 -4.88
CA GLY A 120 7.08 19.88 -5.70
C GLY A 120 6.59 18.80 -6.68
N ILE A 121 5.32 18.89 -7.07
CA ILE A 121 4.66 17.86 -7.85
C ILE A 121 5.39 17.52 -9.16
N GLU A 122 5.96 18.52 -9.84
CA GLU A 122 6.66 18.26 -11.11
C GLU A 122 7.98 17.50 -10.91
N ASP A 123 8.75 17.82 -9.88
CA ASP A 123 9.96 17.07 -9.54
C ASP A 123 9.62 15.68 -8.97
N TYR A 124 8.52 15.57 -8.21
CA TYR A 124 8.00 14.28 -7.77
C TYR A 124 7.68 13.37 -8.96
N LYS A 125 6.95 13.87 -9.96
CA LYS A 125 6.64 13.15 -11.19
C LYS A 125 7.90 12.65 -11.90
N LYS A 126 8.92 13.51 -12.06
CA LYS A 126 10.21 13.13 -12.65
C LYS A 126 10.89 12.02 -11.86
N ASN A 127 10.99 12.17 -10.53
CA ASN A 127 11.65 11.20 -9.68
C ASN A 127 10.98 9.83 -9.73
N ILE A 128 9.64 9.78 -9.62
CA ILE A 128 8.88 8.53 -9.69
C ILE A 128 9.02 7.88 -11.06
N THR A 129 8.90 8.67 -12.14
CA THR A 129 9.07 8.19 -13.51
C THR A 129 10.44 7.54 -13.69
N GLU A 130 11.52 8.20 -13.25
CA GLU A 130 12.88 7.67 -13.35
C GLU A 130 13.10 6.42 -12.49
N ILE A 131 12.51 6.35 -11.30
CA ILE A 131 12.52 5.12 -10.48
C ILE A 131 11.90 3.96 -11.25
N LEU A 132 10.73 4.16 -11.86
CA LEU A 132 10.04 3.14 -12.63
C LEU A 132 10.83 2.72 -13.86
N ASP A 133 11.43 3.66 -14.59
CA ASP A 133 12.27 3.39 -15.78
C ASP A 133 13.50 2.55 -15.42
N LYS A 134 14.19 2.90 -14.33
CA LYS A 134 15.34 2.13 -13.84
C LYS A 134 14.94 0.72 -13.41
N CYS A 135 13.82 0.56 -12.73
CA CYS A 135 13.30 -0.76 -12.36
C CYS A 135 12.95 -1.59 -13.60
N GLN A 136 12.24 -1.00 -14.57
CA GLN A 136 11.89 -1.66 -15.83
C GLN A 136 13.14 -2.12 -16.58
N LYS A 137 14.15 -1.25 -16.69
CA LYS A 137 15.45 -1.57 -17.34
C LYS A 137 16.18 -2.71 -16.62
N ALA A 138 16.02 -2.80 -15.30
CA ALA A 138 16.60 -3.88 -14.49
C ALA A 138 15.75 -5.16 -14.46
N GLY A 139 14.61 -5.21 -15.15
CA GLY A 139 13.68 -6.34 -15.14
C GLY A 139 12.90 -6.52 -13.84
N ILE A 140 12.83 -5.48 -13.00
CA ILE A 140 12.12 -5.49 -11.72
C ILE A 140 10.68 -5.03 -11.94
N LYS A 141 9.70 -5.87 -11.59
CA LYS A 141 8.28 -5.53 -11.61
C LYS A 141 7.95 -4.64 -10.40
N VAL A 142 7.13 -3.61 -10.60
CA VAL A 142 6.81 -2.66 -9.53
C VAL A 142 5.33 -2.68 -9.21
N VAL A 143 4.99 -2.77 -7.92
CA VAL A 143 3.67 -2.43 -7.39
C VAL A 143 3.74 -1.01 -6.87
N VAL A 144 2.90 -0.14 -7.43
CA VAL A 144 2.79 1.26 -6.99
C VAL A 144 1.82 1.33 -5.82
N LEU A 145 2.21 2.00 -4.75
CA LEU A 145 1.35 2.27 -3.60
C LEU A 145 1.02 3.76 -3.58
N THR A 146 -0.27 4.12 -3.53
CA THR A 146 -0.61 5.51 -3.23
C THR A 146 -0.21 5.85 -1.80
N SER A 147 0.16 7.11 -1.57
CA SER A 147 0.53 7.60 -0.24
C SER A 147 -0.68 7.55 0.70
N THR A 148 -0.46 7.05 1.90
CA THR A 148 -1.47 7.09 2.97
C THR A 148 -1.75 8.52 3.40
N MET A 149 -2.76 8.72 4.24
CA MET A 149 -3.12 10.05 4.72
C MET A 149 -2.10 10.58 5.74
N ILE A 150 -2.03 11.90 5.84
CA ILE A 150 -1.34 12.64 6.89
C ILE A 150 -2.40 13.17 7.86
N GLY A 151 -2.46 12.61 9.06
CA GLY A 151 -3.64 12.72 9.91
C GLY A 151 -4.77 11.78 9.42
N GLU A 152 -5.86 11.72 10.19
CA GLU A 152 -6.99 10.82 9.89
C GLU A 152 -8.25 11.58 9.44
N ASP A 153 -8.04 12.75 8.84
CA ASP A 153 -9.10 13.62 8.32
C ASP A 153 -8.75 14.06 6.87
N ALA A 154 -9.51 13.56 5.91
CA ALA A 154 -9.29 13.85 4.50
C ALA A 154 -9.48 15.33 4.14
N SER A 155 -10.24 16.10 4.93
CA SER A 155 -10.48 17.52 4.67
C SER A 155 -9.31 18.43 5.03
N LYS A 156 -8.33 17.94 5.77
CA LYS A 156 -7.17 18.72 6.19
C LYS A 156 -6.25 19.06 5.02
N GLU A 157 -5.65 20.23 5.10
CA GLU A 157 -4.83 20.84 4.05
C GLU A 157 -3.77 19.88 3.49
N LEU A 158 -3.01 19.19 4.35
CA LEU A 158 -1.98 18.26 3.90
C LEU A 158 -2.55 17.08 3.07
N ASN A 159 -3.77 16.63 3.37
CA ASN A 159 -4.44 15.60 2.59
C ASN A 159 -4.98 16.14 1.27
N GLN A 160 -5.40 17.41 1.21
CA GLN A 160 -5.76 18.08 -0.02
C GLN A 160 -4.51 18.31 -0.91
N ASP A 161 -3.40 18.73 -0.33
CA ASP A 161 -2.10 18.86 -1.02
C ASP A 161 -1.57 17.53 -1.55
N MET A 162 -1.94 16.38 -0.94
CA MET A 162 -1.57 15.03 -1.37
C MET A 162 -2.33 14.55 -2.60
N ILE A 163 -3.49 15.14 -2.92
CA ILE A 163 -4.34 14.67 -4.02
C ILE A 163 -3.58 14.59 -5.34
N PRO A 164 -2.90 15.64 -5.85
CA PRO A 164 -2.20 15.58 -7.14
C PRO A 164 -1.08 14.55 -7.18
N TYR A 165 -0.44 14.23 -6.05
CA TYR A 165 0.58 13.19 -5.96
C TYR A 165 -0.02 11.79 -6.12
N ASN A 166 -1.12 11.50 -5.40
CA ASN A 166 -1.82 10.23 -5.51
C ASN A 166 -2.50 10.06 -6.87
N ASP A 167 -3.05 11.11 -7.46
CA ASP A 167 -3.64 11.06 -8.80
C ASP A 167 -2.58 10.75 -9.86
N PHE A 168 -1.39 11.33 -9.72
CA PHE A 168 -0.27 10.95 -10.59
C PHE A 168 0.14 9.48 -10.43
N LEU A 169 0.22 8.96 -9.20
CA LEU A 169 0.53 7.54 -8.97
C LEU A 169 -0.52 6.61 -9.61
N ARG A 170 -1.81 6.95 -9.49
CA ARG A 170 -2.89 6.22 -10.17
C ARG A 170 -2.77 6.27 -11.68
N ALA A 171 -2.49 7.47 -12.22
CA ALA A 171 -2.36 7.68 -13.66
C ALA A 171 -1.19 6.90 -14.25
N ILE A 172 0.01 7.00 -13.67
CA ILE A 172 1.21 6.33 -14.18
C ILE A 172 1.13 4.80 -14.02
N ALA A 173 0.52 4.31 -12.92
CA ALA A 173 0.28 2.88 -12.76
C ALA A 173 -0.65 2.35 -13.85
N LYS A 174 -1.73 3.06 -14.16
CA LYS A 174 -2.67 2.71 -15.26
C LYS A 174 -1.97 2.76 -16.62
N GLU A 175 -1.26 3.84 -16.93
CA GLU A 175 -0.55 4.04 -18.19
C GLU A 175 0.45 2.91 -18.45
N ARG A 176 1.25 2.55 -17.43
CA ARG A 176 2.28 1.52 -17.53
C ARG A 176 1.78 0.11 -17.23
N LYS A 177 0.47 -0.06 -16.97
CA LYS A 177 -0.16 -1.35 -16.60
C LYS A 177 0.52 -2.01 -15.41
N LEU A 178 0.90 -1.20 -14.41
CA LEU A 178 1.50 -1.69 -13.17
C LEU A 178 0.41 -2.02 -12.15
N PRO A 179 0.59 -3.05 -11.32
CA PRO A 179 -0.27 -3.28 -10.17
C PRO A 179 -0.27 -2.05 -9.24
N LEU A 180 -1.46 -1.68 -8.77
CA LEU A 180 -1.67 -0.53 -7.88
C LEU A 180 -2.34 -0.99 -6.58
N ALA A 181 -1.71 -0.67 -5.44
CA ALA A 181 -2.37 -0.67 -4.14
C ALA A 181 -2.83 0.76 -3.82
N ASP A 182 -4.11 1.05 -3.99
CA ASP A 182 -4.65 2.38 -3.69
C ASP A 182 -4.91 2.55 -2.18
N LEU A 183 -3.81 2.59 -1.42
CA LEU A 183 -3.85 2.67 0.04
C LEU A 183 -4.50 3.95 0.57
N ASN A 184 -4.45 5.04 -0.20
CA ASN A 184 -5.13 6.28 0.16
C ASN A 184 -6.65 6.12 0.14
N ALA A 185 -7.20 5.55 -0.93
CA ALA A 185 -8.63 5.30 -1.04
C ALA A 185 -9.10 4.26 0.00
N GLU A 186 -8.33 3.19 0.21
CA GLU A 186 -8.64 2.18 1.23
C GLU A 186 -8.64 2.78 2.64
N MET A 187 -7.65 3.61 2.98
CA MET A 187 -7.58 4.28 4.27
C MET A 187 -8.77 5.21 4.49
N GLN A 188 -9.13 6.04 3.50
CA GLN A 188 -10.28 6.91 3.58
C GLN A 188 -11.60 6.15 3.77
N ALA A 189 -11.77 5.04 3.07
CA ALA A 189 -12.95 4.19 3.19
C ALA A 189 -13.04 3.57 4.59
N GLN A 190 -11.95 3.02 5.10
CA GLN A 190 -11.91 2.36 6.39
C GLN A 190 -12.09 3.34 7.57
N LEU A 191 -11.54 4.55 7.48
CA LEU A 191 -11.71 5.58 8.51
C LEU A 191 -13.18 5.99 8.72
N LYS A 192 -14.04 5.85 7.71
CA LYS A 192 -15.48 6.12 7.81
C LYS A 192 -16.23 5.06 8.61
N THR A 193 -15.71 3.84 8.67
CA THR A 193 -16.36 2.70 9.34
C THR A 193 -15.87 2.46 10.75
N ILE A 194 -14.65 2.91 11.08
CA ILE A 194 -14.07 2.77 12.41
C ILE A 194 -14.63 3.88 13.32
N PRO A 195 -15.24 3.55 14.47
CA PRO A 195 -15.67 4.56 15.42
C PRO A 195 -14.48 5.34 15.97
N ASP A 196 -14.72 6.58 16.41
CA ASP A 196 -13.69 7.39 17.06
C ASP A 196 -13.21 6.67 18.34
N VAL A 197 -11.92 6.40 18.42
CA VAL A 197 -11.31 5.81 19.61
C VAL A 197 -10.78 6.95 20.46
N PRO A 198 -11.22 7.08 21.73
CA PRO A 198 -10.61 8.03 22.65
C PRO A 198 -9.14 7.67 22.85
N GLY A 199 -8.26 8.30 22.10
CA GLY A 199 -6.82 8.08 22.16
C GLY A 199 -6.12 9.34 22.63
N LYS A 200 -5.07 9.20 23.41
CA LYS A 200 -4.15 10.31 23.63
C LYS A 200 -3.29 10.41 22.36
N PRO A 201 -3.42 11.50 21.57
CA PRO A 201 -2.49 11.69 20.45
C PRO A 201 -1.08 11.65 21.04
N GLY A 202 -0.22 10.83 20.46
CA GLY A 202 1.21 10.86 20.79
C GLY A 202 1.73 12.30 20.67
N ASN A 203 2.79 12.65 21.39
CA ASN A 203 3.34 14.02 21.39
C ASN A 203 3.61 14.55 19.97
N PHE A 204 3.95 13.67 19.05
CA PHE A 204 4.16 13.98 17.63
C PHE A 204 2.85 14.40 16.94
N GLY A 205 1.75 13.69 17.15
CA GLY A 205 0.46 14.01 16.54
C GLY A 205 -0.09 15.36 16.95
N LYS A 206 0.07 15.75 18.25
CA LYS A 206 -0.30 17.08 18.73
C LYS A 206 0.49 18.20 18.04
N PHE A 207 1.77 17.96 17.81
CA PHE A 207 2.68 19.00 17.31
C PHE A 207 2.57 19.18 15.78
N PHE A 208 2.45 18.08 15.03
CA PHE A 208 2.56 18.12 13.57
C PHE A 208 1.21 18.07 12.85
N TYR A 209 0.19 17.46 13.45
CA TYR A 209 -1.09 17.19 12.78
C TYR A 209 -2.30 17.87 13.43
N GLY A 210 -2.05 18.91 14.26
CA GLY A 210 -3.12 19.72 14.83
C GLY A 210 -3.99 19.05 15.89
N GLY A 211 -3.55 17.93 16.46
CA GLY A 211 -4.27 17.24 17.53
C GLY A 211 -5.40 16.31 17.07
N ASP A 212 -5.67 16.22 15.77
CA ASP A 212 -6.77 15.42 15.21
C ASP A 212 -6.42 13.94 14.99
N VAL A 213 -5.47 13.40 15.73
CA VAL A 213 -5.11 11.97 15.66
C VAL A 213 -6.12 11.17 16.47
N LYS A 214 -6.98 10.45 15.77
CA LYS A 214 -8.03 9.63 16.39
C LYS A 214 -7.58 8.20 16.68
N ASN A 215 -6.32 7.85 16.40
CA ASN A 215 -5.72 6.52 16.58
C ASN A 215 -6.52 5.36 15.95
N LYS A 216 -7.24 5.63 14.87
CA LYS A 216 -8.03 4.62 14.16
C LYS A 216 -7.13 3.66 13.38
N LEU A 217 -6.22 4.19 12.57
CA LEU A 217 -5.28 3.46 11.71
C LEU A 217 -3.82 3.87 11.94
N THR A 218 -3.60 4.98 12.64
CA THR A 218 -2.26 5.52 12.92
C THR A 218 -2.01 5.70 14.40
N THR A 219 -0.74 5.72 14.80
CA THR A 219 -0.32 6.00 16.19
C THR A 219 -0.12 7.49 16.45
N ASP A 220 0.21 8.25 15.42
CA ASP A 220 0.62 9.65 15.51
C ASP A 220 0.07 10.54 14.38
N GLY A 221 -0.81 9.98 13.54
CA GLY A 221 -1.37 10.61 12.36
C GLY A 221 -0.62 10.31 11.06
N CYS A 222 0.49 9.56 11.13
CA CYS A 222 1.29 9.19 9.95
C CYS A 222 1.68 7.70 9.97
N HIS A 223 2.28 7.25 11.09
CA HIS A 223 2.77 5.89 11.21
C HIS A 223 1.64 4.94 11.62
N MET A 224 1.56 3.81 10.93
CA MET A 224 0.49 2.84 11.09
C MET A 224 0.50 2.18 12.48
N ASN A 225 -0.67 2.06 13.10
CA ASN A 225 -0.92 1.14 14.20
C ASN A 225 -1.14 -0.28 13.67
N ALA A 226 -1.57 -1.22 14.52
CA ALA A 226 -1.79 -2.61 14.10
C ALA A 226 -2.84 -2.71 12.96
N GLU A 227 -3.96 -2.01 13.07
CA GLU A 227 -5.02 -2.04 12.06
C GLU A 227 -4.60 -1.34 10.76
N GLY A 228 -3.85 -0.24 10.84
CA GLY A 228 -3.28 0.42 9.68
C GLY A 228 -2.27 -0.46 8.94
N ASN A 229 -1.43 -1.21 9.67
CA ASN A 229 -0.52 -2.18 9.06
C ASN A 229 -1.27 -3.32 8.35
N LYS A 230 -2.36 -3.84 8.93
CA LYS A 230 -3.22 -4.85 8.29
C LYS A 230 -3.88 -4.28 7.03
N MET A 231 -4.41 -3.05 7.10
CA MET A 231 -5.00 -2.36 5.94
C MET A 231 -4.01 -2.26 4.79
N MET A 232 -2.78 -1.78 5.06
CA MET A 232 -1.74 -1.68 4.04
C MET A 232 -1.35 -3.06 3.47
N ALA A 233 -1.19 -4.07 4.33
CA ALA A 233 -0.86 -5.41 3.88
C ALA A 233 -1.94 -6.00 2.98
N ARG A 234 -3.22 -5.82 3.33
CA ARG A 234 -4.36 -6.23 2.51
C ARG A 234 -4.35 -5.58 1.14
N GLY A 235 -4.14 -4.26 1.07
CA GLY A 235 -4.06 -3.52 -0.19
C GLY A 235 -2.91 -4.01 -1.08
N VAL A 236 -1.73 -4.26 -0.52
CA VAL A 236 -0.58 -4.79 -1.26
C VAL A 236 -0.84 -6.22 -1.76
N LEU A 237 -1.45 -7.09 -0.94
CA LEU A 237 -1.79 -8.47 -1.34
C LEU A 237 -2.85 -8.48 -2.45
N ARG A 238 -3.86 -7.60 -2.41
CA ARG A 238 -4.80 -7.43 -3.52
C ARG A 238 -4.09 -6.99 -4.79
N ALA A 239 -3.16 -6.06 -4.70
CA ALA A 239 -2.37 -5.64 -5.85
C ALA A 239 -1.49 -6.76 -6.41
N PHE A 240 -1.09 -7.74 -5.60
CA PHE A 240 -0.45 -8.98 -6.05
C PHE A 240 -1.44 -10.01 -6.61
N GLY A 241 -2.74 -9.72 -6.64
CA GLY A 241 -3.76 -10.56 -7.27
C GLY A 241 -4.40 -11.60 -6.35
N LEU A 242 -4.26 -11.50 -5.02
CA LEU A 242 -4.93 -12.41 -4.11
C LEU A 242 -6.46 -12.20 -4.17
N SER A 243 -7.19 -13.31 -4.26
CA SER A 243 -8.65 -13.35 -4.14
C SER A 243 -9.09 -13.05 -2.70
N ASP A 244 -10.38 -12.78 -2.49
CA ASP A 244 -10.91 -12.55 -1.14
C ASP A 244 -10.73 -13.78 -0.22
N GLU A 245 -10.83 -15.00 -0.75
CA GLU A 245 -10.54 -16.24 -0.01
C GLU A 245 -9.07 -16.32 0.40
N GLN A 246 -8.15 -16.00 -0.52
CA GLN A 246 -6.72 -15.98 -0.26
C GLN A 246 -6.34 -14.87 0.73
N LEU A 247 -7.02 -13.73 0.67
CA LEU A 247 -6.86 -12.64 1.64
C LEU A 247 -7.34 -13.07 3.03
N ALA A 248 -8.51 -13.70 3.15
CA ALA A 248 -9.01 -14.20 4.43
C ALA A 248 -8.02 -15.21 5.05
N LYS A 249 -7.42 -16.09 4.24
CA LYS A 249 -6.37 -17.02 4.67
C LYS A 249 -5.10 -16.29 5.12
N ALA A 250 -4.70 -15.23 4.41
CA ALA A 250 -3.59 -14.38 4.80
C ALA A 250 -3.85 -13.71 6.16
N GLU A 251 -5.03 -13.10 6.32
CA GLU A 251 -5.42 -12.39 7.54
C GLU A 251 -5.48 -13.31 8.77
N ALA A 252 -5.89 -14.56 8.60
CA ALA A 252 -5.90 -15.54 9.67
C ALA A 252 -4.48 -15.92 10.17
N SER A 253 -3.43 -15.57 9.43
CA SER A 253 -2.02 -15.81 9.79
C SER A 253 -1.34 -14.66 10.51
N TRP A 254 -2.01 -13.52 10.67
CA TRP A 254 -1.45 -12.26 11.20
C TRP A 254 -1.47 -12.11 12.71
#